data_60d560b3f9f80dbc89566e891367f2ca
#
_entry.id   60d560b3f9f80dbc89566e891367f2ca
#
_cell.length_a   1.000
_cell.length_b   1.000
_cell.length_c   1.000
_cell.angle_alpha   90.00
_cell.angle_beta   90.00
_cell.angle_gamma   90.00
#
_symmetry.space_group_name_H-M   'P 1'
#
loop_
_entity.id
_entity.type
_entity.pdbx_description
1 polymer ?
#
loop_
_entity_poly.entity_id
_entity_poly.type
_entity_poly.pdbx_seq_one_letter_code
_entity_poly.pdbx_strand_id
1 'polypeptide(L)'
;MNRKLRDLLLGINIIKQIGEIDKPICDIVFDSRKVKKDSLFVAQKGTQIDGHDFIDSAINDGASVVVLEQMPNQIKENITYLQVEDSSKALALLARNYYDDPSSKLKLIGITGTNGKTTTVTLSYNLFKCLGYECGLISTIVNKIGNKEIISTHTTPDSLSLNKLLNEMVECGCEYVFMEVSSHAVSQNRIWGLTYYGGVFSNITHDHLDYHKTFSNYINAKKGFFDLLNEKAFSLTNIDDRNGEKMIESTKSRKFTYSLSRMADYNAKVIENSFFGLLLNINGKEVSTQLVGQ
;
A
#
# COMPACT_ATOMS: atom_id res chain seq x y z
N MET A 1 11.85 0.54 -19.73
CA MET A 1 12.28 1.96 -19.54
C MET A 1 13.68 1.94 -18.95
N ASN A 2 14.66 2.64 -19.53
CA ASN A 2 15.95 2.80 -18.88
C ASN A 2 15.89 4.05 -18.00
N ARG A 3 16.05 3.87 -16.69
CA ARG A 3 16.11 4.96 -15.70
C ARG A 3 17.56 5.15 -15.26
N LYS A 4 17.96 6.40 -14.94
CA LYS A 4 19.26 6.63 -14.32
C LYS A 4 19.19 6.25 -12.84
N LEU A 5 20.18 5.55 -12.33
CA LEU A 5 20.23 5.16 -10.92
C LEU A 5 20.08 6.37 -9.99
N ARG A 6 20.72 7.49 -10.29
CA ARG A 6 20.62 8.74 -9.50
C ARG A 6 19.18 9.18 -9.28
N ASP A 7 18.31 9.09 -10.29
CA ASP A 7 16.92 9.52 -10.20
C ASP A 7 16.11 8.57 -9.34
N LEU A 8 16.47 7.27 -9.34
CA LEU A 8 15.84 6.25 -8.51
C LEU A 8 16.15 6.40 -7.02
N LEU A 9 17.28 7.03 -6.67
CA LEU A 9 17.74 7.18 -5.28
C LEU A 9 17.12 8.39 -4.56
N LEU A 10 16.24 9.15 -5.20
CA LEU A 10 15.61 10.33 -4.58
C LEU A 10 14.84 9.94 -3.31
N GLY A 11 15.18 10.61 -2.19
CA GLY A 11 14.56 10.38 -0.88
C GLY A 11 15.03 9.11 -0.15
N ILE A 12 15.99 8.35 -0.70
CA ILE A 12 16.57 7.19 -0.04
C ILE A 12 17.82 7.62 0.71
N ASN A 13 17.87 7.30 2.01
CA ASN A 13 19.05 7.56 2.82
C ASN A 13 20.10 6.45 2.60
N ILE A 14 21.19 6.80 1.91
CA ILE A 14 22.33 5.90 1.65
C ILE A 14 23.34 6.05 2.78
N ILE A 15 23.57 4.99 3.54
CA ILE A 15 24.56 4.95 4.62
C ILE A 15 25.98 4.85 4.07
N LYS A 16 26.17 3.98 3.06
CA LYS A 16 27.45 3.77 2.40
C LYS A 16 27.25 3.44 0.93
N GLN A 17 28.12 3.99 0.08
CA GLN A 17 28.13 3.74 -1.36
C GLN A 17 29.50 3.24 -1.78
N ILE A 18 29.50 2.22 -2.64
CA ILE A 18 30.70 1.76 -3.36
C ILE A 18 30.29 1.62 -4.83
N GLY A 19 31.09 2.17 -5.73
CA GLY A 19 30.82 2.18 -7.18
C GLY A 19 30.07 3.41 -7.67
N GLU A 20 29.78 3.43 -8.96
CA GLU A 20 29.23 4.58 -9.67
C GLU A 20 27.70 4.64 -9.61
N ILE A 21 27.13 5.85 -9.53
CA ILE A 21 25.67 6.09 -9.53
C ILE A 21 25.15 6.58 -10.90
N ASP A 22 26.02 6.89 -11.84
CA ASP A 22 25.60 7.28 -13.20
C ASP A 22 25.50 6.04 -14.11
N LYS A 23 24.66 5.08 -13.69
CA LYS A 23 24.39 3.83 -14.43
C LYS A 23 22.94 3.81 -14.89
N PRO A 24 22.65 3.29 -16.10
CA PRO A 24 21.29 2.97 -16.52
C PRO A 24 20.80 1.72 -15.79
N ILE A 25 19.56 1.76 -15.33
CA ILE A 25 18.85 0.64 -14.70
C ILE A 25 17.71 0.22 -15.61
N CYS A 26 17.71 -1.04 -16.03
CA CYS A 26 16.66 -1.59 -16.88
C CYS A 26 15.44 -2.08 -16.08
N ASP A 27 15.67 -2.58 -14.85
CA ASP A 27 14.63 -3.16 -14.00
C ASP A 27 15.05 -3.11 -12.52
N ILE A 28 14.06 -3.14 -11.62
CA ILE A 28 14.26 -3.29 -10.19
C ILE A 28 13.69 -4.64 -9.78
N VAL A 29 14.46 -5.44 -9.07
CA VAL A 29 14.06 -6.78 -8.64
C VAL A 29 14.48 -7.04 -7.20
N PHE A 30 13.71 -7.85 -6.48
CA PHE A 30 14.03 -8.37 -5.14
C PHE A 30 13.99 -9.91 -5.09
N ASP A 31 13.66 -10.54 -6.21
CA ASP A 31 13.75 -11.99 -6.42
C ASP A 31 14.94 -12.24 -7.36
N SER A 32 16.01 -12.88 -6.87
CA SER A 32 17.25 -13.12 -7.64
C SER A 32 16.99 -13.88 -8.94
N ARG A 33 15.98 -14.75 -8.99
CA ARG A 33 15.60 -15.53 -10.18
C ARG A 33 15.06 -14.66 -11.32
N LYS A 34 14.69 -13.41 -11.05
CA LYS A 34 14.16 -12.45 -12.02
C LYS A 34 15.19 -11.43 -12.49
N VAL A 35 16.41 -11.53 -11.99
CA VAL A 35 17.50 -10.65 -12.39
C VAL A 35 17.79 -10.78 -13.88
N LYS A 36 18.09 -9.65 -14.50
CA LYS A 36 18.53 -9.51 -15.89
C LYS A 36 19.72 -8.59 -15.94
N LYS A 37 20.38 -8.52 -17.09
CA LYS A 37 21.49 -7.60 -17.31
C LYS A 37 21.05 -6.15 -16.97
N ASP A 38 21.90 -5.44 -16.23
CA ASP A 38 21.70 -4.06 -15.78
C ASP A 38 20.49 -3.87 -14.84
N SER A 39 20.05 -4.94 -14.14
CA SER A 39 19.06 -4.84 -13.07
C SER A 39 19.65 -4.23 -11.80
N LEU A 40 18.80 -3.55 -11.03
CA LEU A 40 19.03 -3.22 -9.63
C LEU A 40 18.39 -4.30 -8.76
N PHE A 41 19.21 -5.03 -8.01
CA PHE A 41 18.74 -6.03 -7.07
C PHE A 41 18.64 -5.45 -5.65
N VAL A 42 17.49 -5.62 -4.99
CA VAL A 42 17.29 -5.25 -3.59
C VAL A 42 17.33 -6.50 -2.72
N ALA A 43 18.38 -6.65 -1.93
CA ALA A 43 18.52 -7.74 -0.97
C ALA A 43 17.64 -7.47 0.26
N GLN A 44 16.38 -7.89 0.21
CA GLN A 44 15.45 -7.73 1.32
C GLN A 44 15.65 -8.81 2.38
N LYS A 45 15.62 -8.41 3.65
CA LYS A 45 15.52 -9.33 4.76
C LYS A 45 14.05 -9.78 4.92
N GLY A 46 13.73 -10.92 4.34
CA GLY A 46 12.40 -11.52 4.44
C GLY A 46 12.12 -12.14 5.81
N THR A 47 10.87 -12.59 6.02
CA THR A 47 10.47 -13.27 7.27
C THR A 47 10.99 -14.71 7.38
N GLN A 48 11.27 -15.36 6.25
CA GLN A 48 11.76 -16.75 6.19
C GLN A 48 13.11 -16.88 5.48
N ILE A 49 13.41 -15.99 4.55
CA ILE A 49 14.60 -16.05 3.69
C ILE A 49 15.27 -14.68 3.73
N ASP A 50 16.58 -14.66 3.88
CA ASP A 50 17.36 -13.42 3.78
C ASP A 50 17.85 -13.23 2.33
N GLY A 51 17.44 -12.12 1.72
CA GLY A 51 17.85 -11.77 0.35
C GLY A 51 19.33 -11.52 0.19
N HIS A 52 20.06 -11.27 1.30
CA HIS A 52 21.52 -11.10 1.27
C HIS A 52 22.25 -12.38 0.86
N ASP A 53 21.68 -13.56 1.11
CA ASP A 53 22.24 -14.86 0.71
C ASP A 53 22.28 -15.03 -0.83
N PHE A 54 21.53 -14.22 -1.58
CA PHE A 54 21.40 -14.30 -3.03
C PHE A 54 22.14 -13.19 -3.78
N ILE A 55 22.92 -12.35 -3.11
CA ILE A 55 23.63 -11.23 -3.74
C ILE A 55 24.59 -11.75 -4.82
N ASP A 56 25.37 -12.79 -4.54
CA ASP A 56 26.33 -13.36 -5.50
C ASP A 56 25.62 -13.95 -6.73
N SER A 57 24.49 -14.65 -6.53
CA SER A 57 23.69 -15.17 -7.64
C SER A 57 23.13 -14.03 -8.48
N ALA A 58 22.54 -13.02 -7.84
CA ALA A 58 22.00 -11.85 -8.55
C ALA A 58 23.05 -11.13 -9.39
N ILE A 59 24.28 -10.97 -8.88
CA ILE A 59 25.39 -10.35 -9.62
C ILE A 59 25.78 -11.24 -10.81
N ASN A 60 25.89 -12.55 -10.63
CA ASN A 60 26.24 -13.47 -11.70
C ASN A 60 25.17 -13.50 -12.80
N ASP A 61 23.90 -13.29 -12.45
CA ASP A 61 22.78 -13.22 -13.38
C ASP A 61 22.61 -11.85 -14.05
N GLY A 62 23.45 -10.85 -13.68
CA GLY A 62 23.59 -9.58 -14.38
C GLY A 62 23.14 -8.34 -13.61
N ALA A 63 22.92 -8.42 -12.30
CA ALA A 63 22.70 -7.23 -11.49
C ALA A 63 23.94 -6.32 -11.51
N SER A 64 23.76 -5.06 -11.88
CA SER A 64 24.83 -4.05 -11.88
C SER A 64 24.82 -3.16 -10.62
N VAL A 65 23.71 -3.18 -9.88
CA VAL A 65 23.52 -2.46 -8.62
C VAL A 65 22.88 -3.37 -7.59
N VAL A 66 23.37 -3.31 -6.35
CA VAL A 66 22.84 -4.04 -5.20
C VAL A 66 22.50 -3.05 -4.09
N VAL A 67 21.24 -3.05 -3.64
CA VAL A 67 20.78 -2.35 -2.43
C VAL A 67 20.65 -3.36 -1.31
N LEU A 68 21.23 -3.08 -0.15
CA LEU A 68 21.40 -4.04 0.92
C LEU A 68 21.48 -3.37 2.31
N GLU A 69 21.25 -4.11 3.37
CA GLU A 69 21.40 -3.61 4.75
C GLU A 69 22.82 -3.89 5.31
N GLN A 70 23.44 -4.97 4.86
CA GLN A 70 24.77 -5.38 5.33
C GLN A 70 25.71 -5.61 4.14
N MET A 71 26.87 -4.91 4.14
CA MET A 71 27.87 -5.06 3.10
C MET A 71 28.43 -6.49 3.07
N PRO A 72 28.63 -7.09 1.88
CA PRO A 72 29.28 -8.38 1.77
C PRO A 72 30.77 -8.27 2.11
N ASN A 73 31.36 -9.38 2.55
CA ASN A 73 32.80 -9.45 2.88
C ASN A 73 33.70 -9.19 1.65
N GLN A 74 33.24 -9.56 0.48
CA GLN A 74 33.96 -9.37 -0.78
C GLN A 74 33.15 -8.45 -1.71
N ILE A 75 33.80 -7.38 -2.16
CA ILE A 75 33.25 -6.43 -3.10
C ILE A 75 33.69 -6.83 -4.50
N LYS A 76 32.71 -7.03 -5.42
CA LYS A 76 33.03 -7.34 -6.82
C LYS A 76 33.23 -6.03 -7.60
N GLU A 77 34.20 -6.03 -8.50
CA GLU A 77 34.45 -4.91 -9.41
C GLU A 77 33.24 -4.67 -10.33
N ASN A 78 33.06 -3.42 -10.76
CA ASN A 78 31.99 -2.96 -11.65
C ASN A 78 30.57 -3.07 -11.10
N ILE A 79 30.38 -3.47 -9.85
CA ILE A 79 29.11 -3.50 -9.15
C ILE A 79 28.98 -2.28 -8.25
N THR A 80 27.82 -1.65 -8.25
CA THR A 80 27.49 -0.58 -7.30
C THR A 80 26.74 -1.17 -6.11
N TYR A 81 27.26 -0.94 -4.90
CA TYR A 81 26.66 -1.35 -3.65
C TYR A 81 26.13 -0.11 -2.92
N LEU A 82 24.87 -0.16 -2.51
CA LEU A 82 24.19 0.90 -1.79
C LEU A 82 23.66 0.36 -0.47
N GLN A 83 24.33 0.71 0.63
CA GLN A 83 23.90 0.31 1.96
C GLN A 83 22.82 1.25 2.48
N VAL A 84 21.72 0.67 2.94
CA VAL A 84 20.57 1.36 3.53
C VAL A 84 20.24 0.80 4.91
N GLU A 85 19.47 1.53 5.70
CA GLU A 85 19.02 1.07 7.03
C GLU A 85 17.90 0.01 6.92
N ASP A 86 17.00 0.16 5.95
CA ASP A 86 15.82 -0.68 5.75
C ASP A 86 15.61 -0.91 4.25
N SER A 87 15.92 -2.12 3.80
CA SER A 87 15.83 -2.51 2.39
C SER A 87 14.40 -2.55 1.87
N SER A 88 13.40 -2.78 2.75
CA SER A 88 11.99 -2.78 2.36
C SER A 88 11.47 -1.37 2.08
N LYS A 89 11.87 -0.38 2.92
CA LYS A 89 11.57 1.04 2.65
C LYS A 89 12.29 1.53 1.41
N ALA A 90 13.56 1.12 1.24
CA ALA A 90 14.34 1.45 0.05
C ALA A 90 13.67 0.91 -1.22
N LEU A 91 13.20 -0.36 -1.22
CA LEU A 91 12.47 -0.95 -2.34
C LEU A 91 11.20 -0.16 -2.67
N ALA A 92 10.44 0.25 -1.64
CA ALA A 92 9.22 1.01 -1.86
C ALA A 92 9.48 2.38 -2.51
N LEU A 93 10.53 3.09 -2.07
CA LEU A 93 10.94 4.36 -2.66
C LEU A 93 11.52 4.20 -4.07
N LEU A 94 12.35 3.17 -4.29
CA LEU A 94 12.84 2.81 -5.62
C LEU A 94 11.70 2.54 -6.59
N ALA A 95 10.70 1.75 -6.18
CA ALA A 95 9.53 1.44 -6.98
C ALA A 95 8.74 2.71 -7.31
N ARG A 96 8.49 3.56 -6.31
CA ARG A 96 7.83 4.85 -6.50
C ARG A 96 8.56 5.71 -7.54
N ASN A 97 9.87 5.86 -7.39
CA ASN A 97 10.68 6.70 -8.27
C ASN A 97 10.78 6.10 -9.69
N TYR A 98 10.83 4.76 -9.81
CA TYR A 98 10.87 4.08 -11.10
C TYR A 98 9.63 4.35 -11.95
N TYR A 99 8.47 4.48 -11.32
CA TYR A 99 7.19 4.78 -11.97
C TYR A 99 6.76 6.26 -11.85
N ASP A 100 7.68 7.20 -11.55
CA ASP A 100 7.43 8.65 -11.46
C ASP A 100 6.32 9.02 -10.48
N ASP A 101 6.35 8.43 -9.28
CA ASP A 101 5.40 8.67 -8.18
C ASP A 101 3.93 8.65 -8.61
N PRO A 102 3.43 7.49 -9.07
CA PRO A 102 2.08 7.39 -9.63
C PRO A 102 1.00 7.71 -8.58
N SER A 103 1.26 7.43 -7.30
CA SER A 103 0.30 7.69 -6.23
C SER A 103 0.00 9.19 -6.04
N SER A 104 0.95 10.07 -6.34
CA SER A 104 0.77 11.53 -6.27
C SER A 104 -0.16 12.08 -7.36
N LYS A 105 -0.37 11.32 -8.44
CA LYS A 105 -1.20 11.67 -9.59
C LYS A 105 -2.64 11.16 -9.47
N LEU A 106 -2.94 10.41 -8.42
CA LEU A 106 -4.22 9.74 -8.17
C LEU A 106 -4.82 10.20 -6.84
N LYS A 107 -6.13 10.12 -6.72
CA LYS A 107 -6.81 10.21 -5.43
C LYS A 107 -6.86 8.81 -4.82
N LEU A 108 -5.73 8.38 -4.24
CA LEU A 108 -5.58 7.05 -3.64
C LEU A 108 -6.22 7.02 -2.25
N ILE A 109 -7.20 6.15 -2.04
CA ILE A 109 -7.91 5.96 -0.77
C ILE A 109 -7.65 4.55 -0.28
N GLY A 110 -6.99 4.45 0.88
CA GLY A 110 -6.70 3.18 1.53
C GLY A 110 -7.77 2.80 2.53
N ILE A 111 -8.22 1.55 2.52
CA ILE A 111 -9.20 1.01 3.47
C ILE A 111 -8.53 -0.09 4.28
N THR A 112 -8.51 0.07 5.61
CA THR A 112 -7.98 -0.93 6.53
C THR A 112 -9.02 -1.34 7.57
N GLY A 113 -8.82 -2.51 8.15
CA GLY A 113 -9.66 -3.12 9.18
C GLY A 113 -9.49 -4.63 9.19
N THR A 114 -10.16 -5.33 10.09
CA THR A 114 -10.20 -6.80 10.06
C THR A 114 -11.18 -7.25 9.01
N ASN A 115 -12.42 -6.77 9.06
CA ASN A 115 -13.51 -7.16 8.17
C ASN A 115 -14.01 -5.98 7.35
N GLY A 116 -14.67 -6.27 6.23
CA GLY A 116 -15.34 -5.28 5.40
C GLY A 116 -14.45 -4.52 4.40
N LYS A 117 -13.13 -4.73 4.39
CA LYS A 117 -12.21 -4.05 3.45
C LYS A 117 -12.64 -4.23 2.00
N THR A 118 -12.72 -5.48 1.54
CA THR A 118 -13.08 -5.82 0.15
C THR A 118 -14.44 -5.28 -0.25
N THR A 119 -15.43 -5.41 0.64
CA THR A 119 -16.76 -4.86 0.40
C THR A 119 -16.71 -3.34 0.25
N THR A 120 -16.03 -2.64 1.17
CA THR A 120 -15.95 -1.18 1.16
C THR A 120 -15.23 -0.65 -0.08
N VAL A 121 -14.06 -1.23 -0.47
CA VAL A 121 -13.36 -0.79 -1.67
C VAL A 121 -14.18 -1.04 -2.94
N THR A 122 -14.87 -2.19 -3.01
CA THR A 122 -15.71 -2.55 -4.17
C THR A 122 -16.92 -1.65 -4.30
N LEU A 123 -17.61 -1.37 -3.19
CA LEU A 123 -18.76 -0.46 -3.19
C LEU A 123 -18.35 0.97 -3.53
N SER A 124 -17.23 1.45 -2.98
CA SER A 124 -16.70 2.77 -3.29
C SER A 124 -16.32 2.87 -4.77
N TYR A 125 -15.62 1.85 -5.31
CA TYR A 125 -15.29 1.78 -6.74
C TYR A 125 -16.56 1.84 -7.60
N ASN A 126 -17.57 1.01 -7.32
CA ASN A 126 -18.81 0.97 -8.09
C ASN A 126 -19.57 2.30 -8.00
N LEU A 127 -19.66 2.90 -6.81
CA LEU A 127 -20.32 4.18 -6.60
C LEU A 127 -19.65 5.28 -7.44
N PHE A 128 -18.33 5.39 -7.40
CA PHE A 128 -17.62 6.43 -8.14
C PHE A 128 -17.67 6.19 -9.66
N LYS A 129 -17.66 4.92 -10.11
CA LYS A 129 -17.92 4.59 -11.52
C LYS A 129 -19.33 5.04 -11.94
N CYS A 130 -20.36 4.80 -11.12
CA CYS A 130 -21.72 5.27 -11.39
C CYS A 130 -21.82 6.82 -11.43
N LEU A 131 -20.97 7.52 -10.67
CA LEU A 131 -20.86 8.99 -10.70
C LEU A 131 -20.07 9.51 -11.91
N GLY A 132 -19.55 8.64 -12.78
CA GLY A 132 -18.88 9.01 -14.02
C GLY A 132 -17.35 9.17 -13.90
N TYR A 133 -16.73 8.79 -12.78
CA TYR A 133 -15.28 8.85 -12.62
C TYR A 133 -14.60 7.61 -13.18
N GLU A 134 -13.42 7.77 -13.78
CA GLU A 134 -12.54 6.63 -14.05
C GLU A 134 -11.84 6.21 -12.77
N CYS A 135 -11.95 4.90 -12.43
CA CYS A 135 -11.52 4.37 -11.15
C CYS A 135 -10.63 3.16 -11.28
N GLY A 136 -9.73 3.01 -10.30
CA GLY A 136 -8.95 1.80 -10.05
C GLY A 136 -9.41 1.10 -8.76
N LEU A 137 -9.24 -0.21 -8.71
CA LEU A 137 -9.51 -1.05 -7.53
C LEU A 137 -8.32 -1.97 -7.28
N ILE A 138 -7.85 -2.01 -6.02
CA ILE A 138 -6.84 -2.96 -5.56
C ILE A 138 -7.42 -3.72 -4.37
N SER A 139 -7.70 -5.01 -4.56
CA SER A 139 -8.40 -5.80 -3.56
C SER A 139 -7.87 -7.24 -3.45
N THR A 140 -8.35 -7.97 -2.47
CA THR A 140 -8.02 -9.39 -2.24
C THR A 140 -8.44 -10.27 -3.41
N ILE A 141 -9.54 -9.96 -4.08
CA ILE A 141 -10.15 -10.83 -5.10
C ILE A 141 -9.67 -10.44 -6.50
N VAL A 142 -9.74 -9.15 -6.83
CA VAL A 142 -9.49 -8.64 -8.17
C VAL A 142 -8.91 -7.23 -8.10
N ASN A 143 -7.96 -6.93 -8.98
CA ASN A 143 -7.55 -5.58 -9.26
C ASN A 143 -8.24 -5.10 -10.55
N LYS A 144 -8.71 -3.86 -10.58
CA LYS A 144 -9.37 -3.27 -11.76
C LYS A 144 -8.65 -1.99 -12.17
N ILE A 145 -8.40 -1.87 -13.47
CA ILE A 145 -7.82 -0.68 -14.09
C ILE A 145 -8.83 -0.21 -15.14
N GLY A 146 -9.61 0.80 -14.82
CA GLY A 146 -10.79 1.12 -15.63
C GLY A 146 -11.71 -0.11 -15.72
N ASN A 147 -11.90 -0.62 -16.93
CA ASN A 147 -12.73 -1.82 -17.18
C ASN A 147 -11.93 -3.14 -17.24
N LYS A 148 -10.58 -3.09 -17.15
CA LYS A 148 -9.73 -4.27 -17.18
C LYS A 148 -9.66 -4.92 -15.79
N GLU A 149 -9.91 -6.22 -15.72
CA GLU A 149 -9.79 -7.01 -14.50
C GLU A 149 -8.50 -7.85 -14.52
N ILE A 150 -7.81 -7.90 -13.39
CA ILE A 150 -6.59 -8.67 -13.17
C ILE A 150 -6.77 -9.45 -11.87
N ILE A 151 -6.61 -10.77 -11.93
CA ILE A 151 -6.71 -11.63 -10.75
C ILE A 151 -5.66 -11.18 -9.72
N SER A 152 -6.12 -10.98 -8.49
CA SER A 152 -5.22 -10.59 -7.39
C SER A 152 -4.45 -11.80 -6.86
N THR A 153 -3.19 -11.58 -6.51
CA THR A 153 -2.36 -12.58 -5.82
C THR A 153 -2.23 -12.30 -4.33
N HIS A 154 -2.47 -11.06 -3.93
CA HIS A 154 -2.35 -10.59 -2.54
C HIS A 154 -3.35 -9.45 -2.28
N THR A 155 -3.87 -9.37 -1.07
CA THR A 155 -4.75 -8.25 -0.64
C THR A 155 -4.13 -6.88 -0.94
N THR A 156 -2.85 -6.73 -0.64
CA THR A 156 -2.04 -5.57 -0.99
C THR A 156 -0.75 -6.10 -1.62
N PRO A 157 -0.46 -5.81 -2.89
CA PRO A 157 0.73 -6.28 -3.59
C PRO A 157 2.04 -5.83 -2.94
N ASP A 158 3.17 -6.41 -3.35
CA ASP A 158 4.49 -5.87 -3.05
C ASP A 158 4.68 -4.47 -3.66
N SER A 159 5.70 -3.74 -3.18
CA SER A 159 5.91 -2.34 -3.57
C SER A 159 6.10 -2.12 -5.07
N LEU A 160 6.79 -3.04 -5.77
CA LEU A 160 7.01 -2.94 -7.21
C LEU A 160 5.72 -3.17 -7.97
N SER A 161 5.02 -4.26 -7.67
CA SER A 161 3.74 -4.61 -8.29
C SER A 161 2.69 -3.54 -8.02
N LEU A 162 2.68 -2.97 -6.80
CA LEU A 162 1.75 -1.91 -6.41
C LEU A 162 1.99 -0.63 -7.21
N ASN A 163 3.23 -0.14 -7.28
CA ASN A 163 3.55 1.07 -8.04
C ASN A 163 3.34 0.87 -9.54
N LYS A 164 3.59 -0.34 -10.07
CA LYS A 164 3.26 -0.70 -11.45
C LYS A 164 1.76 -0.58 -11.72
N LEU A 165 0.92 -1.18 -10.86
CA LEU A 165 -0.55 -1.09 -10.99
C LEU A 165 -1.03 0.36 -10.93
N LEU A 166 -0.51 1.15 -9.99
CA LEU A 166 -0.85 2.57 -9.87
C LEU A 166 -0.44 3.35 -11.12
N ASN A 167 0.73 3.04 -11.71
CA ASN A 167 1.16 3.67 -12.95
C ASN A 167 0.24 3.29 -14.14
N GLU A 168 -0.13 2.02 -14.27
CA GLU A 168 -1.10 1.58 -15.29
C GLU A 168 -2.47 2.28 -15.10
N MET A 169 -2.90 2.53 -13.85
CA MET A 169 -4.12 3.29 -13.56
C MET A 169 -4.00 4.75 -14.00
N VAL A 170 -2.83 5.40 -13.75
CA VAL A 170 -2.56 6.76 -14.26
C VAL A 170 -2.62 6.81 -15.79
N GLU A 171 -1.97 5.87 -16.47
CA GLU A 171 -1.96 5.77 -17.93
C GLU A 171 -3.36 5.52 -18.50
N CYS A 172 -4.22 4.82 -17.77
CA CYS A 172 -5.62 4.58 -18.13
C CYS A 172 -6.55 5.76 -17.82
N GLY A 173 -6.04 6.84 -17.20
CA GLY A 173 -6.83 8.02 -16.86
C GLY A 173 -7.69 7.87 -15.61
N CYS A 174 -7.38 6.92 -14.72
CA CYS A 174 -8.07 6.81 -13.43
C CYS A 174 -7.83 8.08 -12.60
N GLU A 175 -8.90 8.60 -11.97
CA GLU A 175 -8.81 9.69 -11.00
C GLU A 175 -8.78 9.18 -9.56
N TYR A 176 -9.62 8.19 -9.26
CA TYR A 176 -9.77 7.60 -7.93
C TYR A 176 -9.30 6.16 -7.90
N VAL A 177 -8.59 5.80 -6.85
CA VAL A 177 -8.18 4.42 -6.60
C VAL A 177 -8.57 4.01 -5.19
N PHE A 178 -9.33 2.93 -5.08
CA PHE A 178 -9.73 2.33 -3.81
C PHE A 178 -8.90 1.08 -3.57
N MET A 179 -8.15 1.07 -2.45
CA MET A 179 -7.18 0.03 -2.17
C MET A 179 -7.38 -0.58 -0.78
N GLU A 180 -7.40 -1.90 -0.68
CA GLU A 180 -7.27 -2.59 0.60
C GLU A 180 -5.85 -2.44 1.15
N VAL A 181 -5.75 -2.00 2.41
CA VAL A 181 -4.49 -1.90 3.15
C VAL A 181 -4.47 -2.97 4.23
N SER A 182 -3.71 -4.05 4.01
CA SER A 182 -3.52 -5.11 4.99
C SER A 182 -2.49 -4.72 6.06
N SER A 183 -2.62 -5.26 7.27
CA SER A 183 -1.63 -5.04 8.33
C SER A 183 -0.23 -5.57 7.96
N HIS A 184 -0.18 -6.65 7.20
CA HIS A 184 1.07 -7.18 6.65
C HIS A 184 1.76 -6.17 5.70
N ALA A 185 0.98 -5.52 4.83
CA ALA A 185 1.53 -4.53 3.91
C ALA A 185 2.13 -3.31 4.64
N VAL A 186 1.51 -2.89 5.75
CA VAL A 186 2.06 -1.83 6.61
C VAL A 186 3.35 -2.31 7.27
N SER A 187 3.31 -3.47 7.95
CA SER A 187 4.47 -4.01 8.67
C SER A 187 5.68 -4.34 7.76
N GLN A 188 5.42 -4.68 6.51
CA GLN A 188 6.44 -4.99 5.50
C GLN A 188 6.82 -3.79 4.62
N ASN A 189 6.41 -2.59 4.99
CA ASN A 189 6.66 -1.35 4.26
C ASN A 189 6.24 -1.36 2.77
N ARG A 190 5.31 -2.26 2.36
CA ARG A 190 4.88 -2.37 0.96
C ARG A 190 4.23 -1.09 0.44
N ILE A 191 3.64 -0.30 1.34
CA ILE A 191 2.93 0.94 1.06
C ILE A 191 3.73 2.20 1.44
N TRP A 192 5.00 2.03 1.84
CA TRP A 192 5.87 3.14 2.23
C TRP A 192 6.11 4.10 1.06
N GLY A 193 6.08 5.40 1.34
CA GLY A 193 6.32 6.44 0.34
C GLY A 193 5.17 6.72 -0.62
N LEU A 194 4.03 6.03 -0.52
CA LEU A 194 2.84 6.37 -1.30
C LEU A 194 2.17 7.65 -0.77
N THR A 195 1.62 8.42 -1.70
CA THR A 195 0.79 9.60 -1.40
C THR A 195 -0.67 9.21 -1.37
N TYR A 196 -1.33 9.42 -0.23
CA TYR A 196 -2.74 9.10 -0.05
C TYR A 196 -3.61 10.36 -0.07
N TYR A 197 -4.76 10.27 -0.73
CA TYR A 197 -5.84 11.24 -0.62
C TYR A 197 -6.64 11.05 0.68
N GLY A 198 -6.76 9.79 1.14
CA GLY A 198 -7.40 9.49 2.41
C GLY A 198 -7.23 8.06 2.88
N GLY A 199 -7.60 7.83 4.14
CA GLY A 199 -7.60 6.52 4.79
C GLY A 199 -8.90 6.27 5.55
N VAL A 200 -9.41 5.04 5.47
CA VAL A 200 -10.65 4.62 6.14
C VAL A 200 -10.36 3.43 7.06
N PHE A 201 -10.83 3.50 8.30
CA PHE A 201 -10.83 2.39 9.24
C PHE A 201 -12.23 1.83 9.43
N SER A 202 -12.40 0.53 9.21
CA SER A 202 -13.69 -0.14 9.39
C SER A 202 -13.87 -0.72 10.81
N ASN A 203 -13.02 -1.65 11.22
CA ASN A 203 -13.08 -2.33 12.52
C ASN A 203 -11.79 -3.10 12.81
N ILE A 204 -11.61 -3.52 14.07
CA ILE A 204 -10.53 -4.43 14.44
C ILE A 204 -11.00 -5.48 15.46
N THR A 205 -10.85 -6.74 15.10
CA THR A 205 -11.07 -7.91 15.96
C THR A 205 -9.81 -8.78 15.98
N HIS A 206 -9.75 -9.79 16.83
CA HIS A 206 -8.61 -10.70 16.89
C HIS A 206 -8.44 -11.44 15.56
N ASP A 207 -7.31 -11.20 14.91
CA ASP A 207 -6.93 -11.83 13.64
C ASP A 207 -5.41 -11.72 13.44
N HIS A 208 -4.81 -12.58 12.59
CA HIS A 208 -3.39 -12.54 12.23
C HIS A 208 -2.41 -12.52 13.44
N LEU A 209 -2.77 -13.13 14.57
CA LEU A 209 -1.89 -13.18 15.75
C LEU A 209 -0.70 -14.13 15.58
N ASP A 210 -0.78 -15.07 14.65
CA ASP A 210 0.33 -15.89 14.18
C ASP A 210 1.49 -15.01 13.66
N TYR A 211 1.18 -13.95 12.93
CA TYR A 211 2.14 -12.99 12.39
C TYR A 211 2.49 -11.88 13.39
N HIS A 212 1.50 -11.18 13.92
CA HIS A 212 1.71 -10.01 14.78
C HIS A 212 2.08 -10.31 16.22
N LYS A 213 1.94 -11.59 16.67
CA LYS A 213 2.23 -12.11 18.00
C LYS A 213 1.28 -11.61 19.09
N THR A 214 0.92 -10.33 19.09
CA THR A 214 0.02 -9.72 20.07
C THR A 214 -1.03 -8.84 19.38
N PHE A 215 -2.19 -8.70 20.03
CA PHE A 215 -3.24 -7.81 19.55
C PHE A 215 -2.81 -6.35 19.51
N SER A 216 -1.95 -5.94 20.46
CA SER A 216 -1.37 -4.58 20.47
C SER A 216 -0.50 -4.31 19.23
N ASN A 217 0.33 -5.28 18.82
CA ASN A 217 1.13 -5.15 17.61
C ASN A 217 0.25 -5.09 16.35
N TYR A 218 -0.85 -5.84 16.32
CA TYR A 218 -1.81 -5.80 15.23
C TYR A 218 -2.51 -4.44 15.11
N ILE A 219 -2.92 -3.85 16.26
CA ILE A 219 -3.45 -2.49 16.31
C ILE A 219 -2.41 -1.49 15.79
N ASN A 220 -1.18 -1.56 16.31
CA ASN A 220 -0.09 -0.66 15.91
C ASN A 220 0.26 -0.79 14.42
N ALA A 221 0.22 -1.98 13.86
CA ALA A 221 0.41 -2.19 12.43
C ALA A 221 -0.64 -1.44 11.61
N LYS A 222 -1.95 -1.55 11.95
CA LYS A 222 -3.00 -0.80 11.24
C LYS A 222 -2.91 0.70 11.46
N LYS A 223 -2.61 1.13 12.71
CA LYS A 223 -2.40 2.53 13.05
C LYS A 223 -1.27 3.15 12.21
N GLY A 224 -0.19 2.39 11.96
CA GLY A 224 0.93 2.83 11.13
C GLY A 224 0.52 3.28 9.72
N PHE A 225 -0.59 2.77 9.17
CA PHE A 225 -1.14 3.30 7.92
C PHE A 225 -1.60 4.76 8.06
N PHE A 226 -2.30 5.10 9.14
CA PHE A 226 -2.78 6.46 9.38
C PHE A 226 -1.64 7.43 9.71
N ASP A 227 -0.55 6.93 10.28
CA ASP A 227 0.65 7.73 10.57
C ASP A 227 1.40 8.13 9.29
N LEU A 228 1.17 7.43 8.16
CA LEU A 228 1.70 7.78 6.84
C LEU A 228 0.90 8.90 6.14
N LEU A 229 -0.31 9.20 6.60
CA LEU A 229 -1.16 10.21 5.97
C LEU A 229 -0.66 11.62 6.27
N ASN A 230 -0.53 12.43 5.23
CA ASN A 230 -0.11 13.82 5.36
C ASN A 230 -1.29 14.77 5.67
N GLU A 231 -1.01 16.04 5.92
CA GLU A 231 -2.00 17.06 6.30
C GLU A 231 -3.06 17.33 5.22
N LYS A 232 -2.78 17.04 3.96
CA LYS A 232 -3.73 17.22 2.84
C LYS A 232 -4.71 16.06 2.73
N ALA A 233 -4.37 14.91 3.32
CA ALA A 233 -5.22 13.73 3.32
C ALA A 233 -6.38 13.87 4.33
N PHE A 234 -7.33 12.93 4.26
CA PHE A 234 -8.31 12.71 5.32
C PHE A 234 -8.14 11.33 5.96
N SER A 235 -8.57 11.21 7.21
CA SER A 235 -8.80 9.93 7.88
C SER A 235 -10.25 9.84 8.34
N LEU A 236 -10.91 8.75 7.99
CA LEU A 236 -12.29 8.45 8.40
C LEU A 236 -12.27 7.19 9.26
N THR A 237 -12.76 7.29 10.50
CA THR A 237 -12.72 6.18 11.45
C THR A 237 -14.09 5.82 11.98
N ASN A 238 -14.32 4.51 12.17
CA ASN A 238 -15.48 3.97 12.87
C ASN A 238 -15.30 4.12 14.38
N ILE A 239 -16.08 4.99 15.02
CA ILE A 239 -16.02 5.18 16.48
C ILE A 239 -16.94 4.22 17.24
N ASP A 240 -17.72 3.38 16.57
CA ASP A 240 -18.39 2.25 17.24
C ASP A 240 -17.38 1.15 17.61
N ASP A 241 -16.24 1.06 16.91
CA ASP A 241 -15.11 0.24 17.33
C ASP A 241 -14.33 0.95 18.45
N ARG A 242 -14.12 0.26 19.57
CA ARG A 242 -13.40 0.81 20.75
C ARG A 242 -11.98 1.31 20.44
N ASN A 243 -11.36 0.84 19.35
CA ASN A 243 -10.02 1.26 18.92
C ASN A 243 -10.08 2.30 17.80
N GLY A 244 -11.27 2.72 17.35
CA GLY A 244 -11.44 3.63 16.22
C GLY A 244 -10.71 4.96 16.41
N GLU A 245 -10.90 5.60 17.55
CA GLU A 245 -10.24 6.87 17.86
C GLU A 245 -8.72 6.71 17.95
N LYS A 246 -8.24 5.59 18.51
CA LYS A 246 -6.82 5.27 18.64
C LYS A 246 -6.15 5.14 17.25
N MET A 247 -6.86 4.65 16.23
CA MET A 247 -6.31 4.50 14.88
C MET A 247 -5.86 5.82 14.29
N ILE A 248 -6.58 6.91 14.56
CA ILE A 248 -6.32 8.22 13.98
C ILE A 248 -5.73 9.23 14.99
N GLU A 249 -5.34 8.79 16.19
CA GLU A 249 -4.89 9.65 17.27
C GLU A 249 -3.69 10.53 16.84
N SER A 250 -2.64 9.94 16.26
CA SER A 250 -1.38 10.57 15.89
C SER A 250 -1.29 11.02 14.43
N THR A 251 -2.32 10.74 13.60
CA THR A 251 -2.30 11.15 12.20
C THR A 251 -2.27 12.68 12.05
N LYS A 252 -1.54 13.15 11.04
CA LYS A 252 -1.51 14.57 10.64
C LYS A 252 -2.66 14.97 9.74
N SER A 253 -3.39 13.98 9.21
CA SER A 253 -4.50 14.21 8.28
C SER A 253 -5.72 14.83 8.97
N ARG A 254 -6.65 15.37 8.18
CA ARG A 254 -7.95 15.83 8.68
C ARG A 254 -8.76 14.65 9.17
N LYS A 255 -9.22 14.71 10.41
CA LYS A 255 -9.91 13.61 11.07
C LYS A 255 -11.42 13.72 10.90
N PHE A 256 -12.05 12.62 10.52
CA PHE A 256 -13.49 12.45 10.44
C PHE A 256 -13.90 11.15 11.12
N THR A 257 -15.10 11.13 11.65
CA THR A 257 -15.67 10.01 12.37
C THR A 257 -16.99 9.55 11.72
N TYR A 258 -17.28 8.27 11.81
CA TYR A 258 -18.61 7.76 11.48
C TYR A 258 -19.09 6.76 12.52
N SER A 259 -20.41 6.62 12.66
CA SER A 259 -21.04 5.76 13.67
C SER A 259 -22.48 5.41 13.29
N LEU A 260 -22.91 4.24 13.75
CA LEU A 260 -24.33 3.84 13.78
C LEU A 260 -25.00 4.14 15.12
N SER A 261 -24.24 4.28 16.21
CA SER A 261 -24.76 4.35 17.57
C SER A 261 -24.36 5.59 18.36
N ARG A 262 -23.32 6.30 17.92
CA ARG A 262 -22.77 7.49 18.61
C ARG A 262 -22.91 8.74 17.77
N MET A 263 -22.77 9.90 18.39
CA MET A 263 -22.61 11.17 17.69
C MET A 263 -21.26 11.20 16.95
N ALA A 264 -21.28 11.44 15.65
CA ALA A 264 -20.12 11.46 14.77
C ALA A 264 -20.32 12.49 13.66
N ASP A 265 -19.27 12.79 12.88
CA ASP A 265 -19.39 13.67 11.70
C ASP A 265 -20.35 13.09 10.66
N TYR A 266 -20.35 11.77 10.52
CA TYR A 266 -21.27 11.03 9.66
C TYR A 266 -22.03 9.98 10.49
N ASN A 267 -23.34 10.18 10.63
CA ASN A 267 -24.22 9.25 11.33
C ASN A 267 -25.12 8.49 10.36
N ALA A 268 -25.25 7.20 10.58
CA ALA A 268 -26.27 6.40 9.94
C ALA A 268 -27.11 5.67 11.00
N LYS A 269 -28.42 5.55 10.76
CA LYS A 269 -29.30 4.69 11.55
C LYS A 269 -29.87 3.62 10.64
N VAL A 270 -29.86 2.39 11.09
CA VAL A 270 -30.58 1.29 10.44
C VAL A 270 -32.05 1.44 10.77
N ILE A 271 -32.87 1.75 9.77
CA ILE A 271 -34.32 1.84 9.91
C ILE A 271 -34.91 0.44 9.76
N GLU A 272 -34.49 -0.27 8.71
CA GLU A 272 -34.93 -1.65 8.44
C GLU A 272 -33.75 -2.51 8.02
N ASN A 273 -33.69 -3.72 8.54
CA ASN A 273 -32.73 -4.76 8.17
C ASN A 273 -33.51 -6.02 7.84
N SER A 274 -33.63 -6.32 6.56
CA SER A 274 -34.40 -7.46 6.06
C SER A 274 -33.54 -8.33 5.15
N PHE A 275 -34.07 -9.48 4.77
CA PHE A 275 -33.43 -10.36 3.79
C PHE A 275 -33.26 -9.69 2.42
N PHE A 276 -34.06 -8.68 2.12
CA PHE A 276 -34.04 -7.95 0.84
C PHE A 276 -33.10 -6.74 0.85
N GLY A 277 -32.46 -6.43 1.98
CA GLY A 277 -31.52 -5.34 2.11
C GLY A 277 -31.69 -4.48 3.35
N LEU A 278 -31.03 -3.35 3.36
CA LEU A 278 -31.06 -2.36 4.44
C LEU A 278 -31.71 -1.07 3.98
N LEU A 279 -32.56 -0.49 4.84
CA LEU A 279 -32.97 0.90 4.77
C LEU A 279 -32.21 1.67 5.85
N LEU A 280 -31.45 2.65 5.44
CA LEU A 280 -30.60 3.48 6.30
C LEU A 280 -31.08 4.93 6.26
N ASN A 281 -31.01 5.61 7.39
CA ASN A 281 -31.02 7.05 7.42
C ASN A 281 -29.58 7.56 7.62
N ILE A 282 -29.03 8.25 6.64
CA ILE A 282 -27.67 8.81 6.66
C ILE A 282 -27.78 10.33 6.71
N ASN A 283 -27.45 10.92 7.84
CA ASN A 283 -27.55 12.37 8.06
C ASN A 283 -28.90 12.97 7.65
N GLY A 284 -30.00 12.27 7.96
CA GLY A 284 -31.37 12.72 7.66
C GLY A 284 -31.90 12.32 6.27
N LYS A 285 -31.10 11.64 5.44
CA LYS A 285 -31.52 11.12 4.13
C LYS A 285 -31.70 9.61 4.17
N GLU A 286 -32.80 9.13 3.65
CA GLU A 286 -33.06 7.70 3.52
C GLU A 286 -32.33 7.13 2.31
N VAL A 287 -31.64 6.01 2.54
CA VAL A 287 -30.89 5.28 1.53
C VAL A 287 -31.27 3.81 1.62
N SER A 288 -31.80 3.26 0.54
CA SER A 288 -32.06 1.83 0.40
C SER A 288 -30.89 1.14 -0.29
N THR A 289 -30.49 -0.01 0.22
CA THR A 289 -29.42 -0.83 -0.37
C THR A 289 -29.80 -2.31 -0.31
N GLN A 290 -29.37 -3.09 -1.30
CA GLN A 290 -29.53 -4.55 -1.33
C GLN A 290 -28.48 -5.29 -0.48
N LEU A 291 -27.58 -4.57 0.21
CA LEU A 291 -26.64 -5.17 1.13
C LEU A 291 -27.37 -5.78 2.32
N VAL A 292 -26.95 -6.94 2.77
CA VAL A 292 -27.48 -7.67 3.92
C VAL A 292 -26.40 -7.73 4.99
N GLY A 293 -26.77 -7.52 6.25
CA GLY A 293 -25.84 -7.53 7.38
C GLY A 293 -25.71 -6.18 8.08
N GLN A 294 -24.87 -6.15 9.08
CA GLN A 294 -24.50 -4.95 9.86
C GLN A 294 -23.03 -4.67 9.74
#